data_d5a10813df9ac62c75f0b0e25d361d0b
#
_entry.id   d5a10813df9ac62c75f0b0e25d361d0b
#
_cell.length_a   1.000
_cell.length_b   1.000
_cell.length_c   1.000
_cell.angle_alpha   90.00
_cell.angle_beta   90.00
_cell.angle_gamma   90.00
#
_symmetry.space_group_name_H-M   'P 1'
#
loop_
_entity.id
_entity.type
_entity.pdbx_description
1 polymer ?
#
loop_
_entity_poly.entity_id
_entity_poly.type
_entity_poly.pdbx_seq_one_letter_code
_entity_poly.pdbx_strand_id
1 'polypeptide(L)'
;HLTEELSIDQLAERFYISKYHMMRRFRQETGYSIHGYLTEKRLLLAQRLLAQGASPSAAGEQAGYQDYSTFSRAYKKQFGHGPSADVGRQHDLP
;
A
#
# COMPACT_ATOMS: atom_id res chain seq x y z
N HIS A 1 -4.64 10.20 -1.32
CA HIS A 1 -4.84 9.61 0.00
C HIS A 1 -4.77 8.09 -0.06
N LEU A 2 -3.66 7.55 0.40
CA LEU A 2 -3.42 6.11 0.30
C LEU A 2 -4.25 5.28 1.28
N THR A 3 -4.69 5.89 2.37
CA THR A 3 -5.47 5.21 3.41
C THR A 3 -6.98 5.28 3.20
N GLU A 4 -7.43 6.07 2.25
CA GLU A 4 -8.84 6.13 1.88
C GLU A 4 -9.16 4.99 0.92
N GLU A 5 -10.43 4.65 0.82
CA GLU A 5 -10.87 3.62 -0.11
C GLU A 5 -10.85 4.12 -1.53
N LEU A 6 -9.68 4.33 -2.07
CA LEU A 6 -9.53 4.69 -3.47
C LEU A 6 -9.57 3.43 -4.31
N SER A 7 -10.62 3.29 -5.09
CA SER A 7 -10.72 2.22 -6.06
C SER A 7 -10.33 2.73 -7.44
N ILE A 8 -10.02 1.80 -8.33
CA ILE A 8 -9.74 2.17 -9.72
C ILE A 8 -10.97 2.82 -10.36
N ASP A 9 -12.16 2.35 -9.97
CA ASP A 9 -13.40 2.95 -10.48
C ASP A 9 -13.53 4.41 -10.06
N GLN A 10 -13.21 4.72 -8.81
CA GLN A 10 -13.25 6.10 -8.32
C GLN A 10 -12.24 6.99 -9.04
N LEU A 11 -11.04 6.48 -9.30
CA LEU A 11 -10.03 7.24 -10.02
C LEU A 11 -10.46 7.50 -11.46
N ALA A 12 -11.01 6.50 -12.12
CA ALA A 12 -11.48 6.64 -13.50
C ALA A 12 -12.61 7.65 -13.57
N GLU A 13 -13.56 7.60 -12.63
CA GLU A 13 -14.67 8.54 -12.56
C GLU A 13 -14.16 9.97 -12.37
N ARG A 14 -13.20 10.15 -11.49
CA ARG A 14 -12.60 11.45 -11.20
C ARG A 14 -11.98 12.10 -12.45
N PHE A 15 -11.38 11.31 -13.30
CA PHE A 15 -10.72 11.80 -14.50
C PHE A 15 -11.56 11.66 -15.75
N TYR A 16 -12.82 11.24 -15.63
CA TYR A 16 -13.75 11.10 -16.76
C TYR A 16 -13.22 10.20 -17.87
N ILE A 17 -12.47 9.17 -17.51
CA ILE A 17 -11.95 8.19 -18.48
C ILE A 17 -12.39 6.80 -18.06
N SER A 18 -12.38 5.87 -19.02
CA SER A 18 -12.74 4.51 -18.71
C SER A 18 -11.67 3.88 -17.81
N LYS A 19 -12.13 3.02 -16.91
CA LYS A 19 -11.26 2.26 -16.03
C LYS A 19 -10.18 1.51 -16.83
N TYR A 20 -10.56 0.91 -17.93
CA TYR A 20 -9.65 0.16 -18.79
C TYR A 20 -8.54 1.05 -19.35
N HIS A 21 -8.91 2.19 -19.91
CA HIS A 21 -7.93 3.12 -20.48
C HIS A 21 -6.99 3.68 -19.41
N MET A 22 -7.50 3.98 -18.23
CA MET A 22 -6.69 4.50 -17.16
C MET A 22 -5.65 3.47 -16.72
N MET A 23 -6.06 2.23 -16.53
CA MET A 23 -5.15 1.17 -16.11
C MET A 23 -4.08 0.90 -17.16
N ARG A 24 -4.47 0.86 -18.43
CA ARG A 24 -3.57 0.62 -19.53
C ARG A 24 -2.53 1.72 -19.65
N ARG A 25 -2.98 2.97 -19.59
CA ARG A 25 -2.12 4.13 -19.73
C ARG A 25 -1.12 4.22 -18.57
N PHE A 26 -1.61 4.00 -17.35
CA PHE A 26 -0.75 4.03 -16.18
C PHE A 26 0.36 2.99 -16.30
N ARG A 27 0.02 1.78 -16.72
CA ARG A 27 1.01 0.71 -16.88
C ARG A 27 2.03 1.04 -17.98
N GLN A 28 1.58 1.63 -19.07
CA GLN A 28 2.46 2.02 -20.18
C GLN A 28 3.45 3.11 -19.75
N GLU A 29 3.00 4.07 -18.97
CA GLU A 29 3.83 5.20 -18.58
C GLU A 29 4.76 4.91 -17.42
N THR A 30 4.35 4.07 -16.48
CA THR A 30 5.11 3.82 -15.26
C THR A 30 5.73 2.43 -15.16
N GLY A 31 5.26 1.48 -15.96
CA GLY A 31 5.67 0.09 -15.84
C GLY A 31 4.98 -0.67 -14.73
N TYR A 32 4.13 -0.01 -13.94
CA TYR A 32 3.39 -0.61 -12.83
C TYR A 32 1.92 -0.66 -13.13
N SER A 33 1.22 -1.67 -12.58
CA SER A 33 -0.24 -1.61 -12.52
C SER A 33 -0.63 -0.64 -11.41
N ILE A 34 -1.83 -0.04 -11.53
CA ILE A 34 -2.32 0.85 -10.48
C ILE A 34 -2.45 0.10 -9.15
N HIS A 35 -2.95 -1.14 -9.18
CA HIS A 35 -3.05 -1.96 -7.98
C HIS A 35 -1.70 -2.20 -7.32
N GLY A 36 -0.70 -2.55 -8.13
CA GLY A 36 0.66 -2.77 -7.63
C GLY A 36 1.25 -1.51 -7.02
N TYR A 37 1.07 -0.39 -7.69
CA TYR A 37 1.56 0.90 -7.21
C TYR A 37 0.92 1.28 -5.87
N LEU A 38 -0.41 1.18 -5.77
CA LEU A 38 -1.10 1.52 -4.53
C LEU A 38 -0.72 0.59 -3.39
N THR A 39 -0.58 -0.71 -3.68
CA THR A 39 -0.16 -1.69 -2.69
C THR A 39 1.23 -1.35 -2.16
N GLU A 40 2.17 -1.06 -3.04
CA GLU A 40 3.52 -0.68 -2.64
C GLU A 40 3.51 0.55 -1.75
N LYS A 41 2.75 1.58 -2.12
CA LYS A 41 2.68 2.81 -1.32
C LYS A 41 2.04 2.58 0.04
N ARG A 42 1.00 1.74 0.11
CA ARG A 42 0.38 1.40 1.39
C ARG A 42 1.35 0.65 2.30
N LEU A 43 2.10 -0.28 1.74
CA LEU A 43 3.06 -1.04 2.53
C LEU A 43 4.23 -0.18 3.01
N LEU A 44 4.67 0.78 2.19
CA LEU A 44 5.70 1.73 2.61
C LEU A 44 5.21 2.63 3.75
N LEU A 45 3.95 3.05 3.69
CA LEU A 45 3.35 3.81 4.79
C LEU A 45 3.31 2.97 6.07
N ALA A 46 2.88 1.71 5.96
CA ALA A 46 2.84 0.81 7.11
C ALA A 46 4.24 0.63 7.71
N GLN A 47 5.25 0.45 6.88
CA GLN A 47 6.64 0.30 7.35
C GLN A 47 7.08 1.52 8.14
N ARG A 48 6.74 2.71 7.65
CA ARG A 48 7.06 3.96 8.35
C ARG A 48 6.36 4.04 9.70
N LEU A 49 5.08 3.68 9.75
CA LEU A 49 4.32 3.69 10.99
C LEU A 49 4.89 2.69 12.00
N LEU A 50 5.26 1.50 11.55
CA LEU A 50 5.89 0.50 12.40
C LEU A 50 7.21 1.02 12.97
N ALA A 51 8.02 1.64 12.13
CA ALA A 51 9.31 2.21 12.57
C ALA A 51 9.11 3.25 13.65
N GLN A 52 8.00 3.98 13.62
CA GLN A 52 7.66 5.01 14.61
C GLN A 52 7.04 4.43 15.88
N GLY A 53 6.87 3.11 15.94
CA GLY A 53 6.37 2.44 17.13
C GLY A 53 4.91 2.00 17.09
N ALA A 54 4.23 2.15 15.95
CA ALA A 54 2.87 1.66 15.83
C ALA A 54 2.84 0.14 15.92
N SER A 55 1.76 -0.41 16.48
CA SER A 55 1.59 -1.85 16.50
C SER A 55 1.34 -2.35 15.07
N PRO A 56 1.65 -3.62 14.77
CA PRO A 56 1.35 -4.17 13.46
C PRO A 56 -0.12 -4.04 13.06
N SER A 57 -1.03 -4.26 14.00
CA SER A 57 -2.45 -4.12 13.74
C SER A 57 -2.82 -2.67 13.36
N ALA A 58 -2.31 -1.70 14.13
CA ALA A 58 -2.58 -0.29 13.85
C ALA A 58 -1.97 0.14 12.52
N ALA A 59 -0.74 -0.30 12.24
CA ALA A 59 -0.09 0.05 10.98
C ALA A 59 -0.85 -0.48 9.77
N GLY A 60 -1.32 -1.71 9.83
CA GLY A 60 -2.10 -2.28 8.75
C GLY A 60 -3.42 -1.55 8.53
N GLU A 61 -4.11 -1.24 9.62
CA GLU A 61 -5.37 -0.51 9.53
C GLU A 61 -5.17 0.89 8.96
N GLN A 62 -4.20 1.62 9.45
CA GLN A 62 -3.92 2.97 8.96
C GLN A 62 -3.42 2.98 7.52
N ALA A 63 -2.79 1.91 7.09
CA ALA A 63 -2.35 1.77 5.70
C ALA A 63 -3.50 1.40 4.76
N GLY A 64 -4.70 1.16 5.28
CA GLY A 64 -5.87 0.92 4.45
C GLY A 64 -6.28 -0.53 4.32
N TYR A 65 -5.71 -1.43 5.11
CA TYR A 65 -6.08 -2.84 5.09
C TYR A 65 -7.18 -3.11 6.12
N GLN A 66 -8.24 -3.77 5.68
CA GLN A 66 -9.34 -4.14 6.56
C GLN A 66 -9.07 -5.47 7.28
N ASP A 67 -8.26 -6.33 6.69
CA ASP A 67 -7.96 -7.65 7.21
C ASP A 67 -6.48 -7.78 7.51
N TYR A 68 -6.16 -8.07 8.76
CA TYR A 68 -4.76 -8.17 9.18
C TYR A 68 -4.01 -9.29 8.45
N SER A 69 -4.67 -10.42 8.20
CA SER A 69 -4.01 -11.54 7.49
C SER A 69 -3.57 -11.13 6.09
N THR A 70 -4.41 -10.38 5.39
CA THR A 70 -4.08 -9.87 4.07
C THR A 70 -2.90 -8.92 4.14
N PHE A 71 -2.92 -8.01 5.11
CA PHE A 71 -1.81 -7.08 5.33
C PHE A 71 -0.51 -7.81 5.63
N SER A 72 -0.54 -8.75 6.56
CA SER A 72 0.65 -9.48 6.97
C SER A 72 1.28 -10.25 5.81
N ARG A 73 0.47 -10.91 4.99
CA ARG A 73 0.98 -11.63 3.83
C ARG A 73 1.58 -10.69 2.79
N ALA A 74 0.91 -9.58 2.52
CA ALA A 74 1.41 -8.59 1.56
C ALA A 74 2.71 -7.96 2.05
N TYR A 75 2.79 -7.66 3.34
CA TYR A 75 3.99 -7.09 3.95
C TYR A 75 5.18 -8.04 3.82
N LYS A 76 4.96 -9.30 4.17
CA LYS A 76 6.03 -10.31 4.08
C LYS A 76 6.49 -10.51 2.65
N LYS A 77 5.57 -10.50 1.70
CA LYS A 77 5.92 -10.62 0.28
C LYS A 77 6.77 -9.44 -0.19
N GLN A 78 6.46 -8.24 0.26
CA GLN A 78 7.17 -7.02 -0.15
C GLN A 78 8.53 -6.90 0.51
N PHE A 79 8.62 -7.17 1.81
CA PHE A 79 9.82 -6.88 2.60
C PHE A 79 10.60 -8.12 3.05
N GLY A 80 10.07 -9.31 2.85
CA GLY A 80 10.77 -10.55 3.20
C GLY A 80 10.61 -10.98 4.66
N HIS A 81 9.92 -10.19 5.48
CA HIS A 81 9.66 -10.53 6.88
C HIS A 81 8.32 -9.93 7.30
N GLY A 82 7.79 -10.40 8.42
CA GLY A 82 6.50 -9.91 8.91
C GLY A 82 6.58 -8.50 9.50
N PRO A 83 5.41 -7.85 9.68
CA PRO A 83 5.39 -6.46 10.17
C PRO A 83 6.02 -6.28 11.54
N SER A 84 5.86 -7.24 12.45
CA SER A 84 6.38 -7.09 13.81
C SER A 84 7.89 -6.94 13.86
N ALA A 85 8.61 -7.42 12.86
CA ALA A 85 10.06 -7.28 12.80
C ALA A 85 10.51 -5.84 12.61
N ASP A 86 9.65 -4.98 12.13
CA ASP A 86 10.00 -3.58 11.85
C ASP A 86 9.53 -2.58 12.90
N VAL A 87 8.90 -3.05 13.97
CA VAL A 87 8.45 -2.16 15.04
C VAL A 87 9.66 -1.48 15.70
N GLY A 88 9.67 -0.15 15.65
CA GLY A 88 10.73 0.64 16.27
C GLY A 88 12.06 0.66 15.55
N ARG A 89 12.15 0.17 14.32
CA ARG A 89 13.41 0.05 13.57
C ARG A 89 13.67 1.23 12.64
N GLN A 90 13.55 2.44 13.16
CA GLN A 90 13.71 3.65 12.34
C GLN A 90 15.08 3.76 11.68
N HIS A 91 16.12 3.37 12.39
CA HIS A 91 17.50 3.48 11.88
C HIS A 91 17.83 2.50 10.75
N ASP A 92 16.98 1.50 10.55
CA ASP A 92 17.18 0.49 9.50
C ASP A 92 16.40 0.80 8.22
N LEU A 93 15.64 1.90 8.22
CA LEU A 93 14.82 2.27 7.06
C LEU A 93 15.55 3.24 6.16
N PRO A 94 15.36 3.13 4.85
CA PRO A 94 15.95 4.07 3.90
C PRO A 94 15.41 5.47 4.03
#